data_d992bbfa16ce6fd9174e22e293553b8e
#
_entry.id   d992bbfa16ce6fd9174e22e293553b8e
#
_cell.length_a   1.000
_cell.length_b   1.000
_cell.length_c   1.000
_cell.angle_alpha   90.00
_cell.angle_beta   90.00
_cell.angle_gamma   90.00
#
_symmetry.space_group_name_H-M   'P 1'
#
loop_
_entity.id
_entity.type
_entity.pdbx_description
1 polymer ?
#
loop_
_entity_poly.entity_id
_entity_poly.type
_entity_poly.pdbx_seq_one_letter_code
_entity_poly.pdbx_strand_id
1 'polypeptide(L)'
;MLKEIDNHLSDIKKISIKSSDELEKFRIKYISKKGIVPSLFSKLKDVDSDKRKKFGFKINELKIKVGQIIDKSKAELSSFSKKESTIDYSLPADFLKLGSRHPISIVKNKIIDIFSKIGFDISEGPEIEDDWHNFTALNLPEYHPARDMQDTFYVSKDPDYLLRTHTSSVQIRHMENNEPPIRTISPGRVYRNEDISARSHCFFHQIEGLYVDENVSFVDLKQTLLHFTKELFGKSKIRLRPSYFPFTEPSAEPVSYTHLRAHETSPH
;
A
#
# COMPACT_ATOMS: atom_id res chain seq x y z
N MET A 1 -62.94 -40.43 7.60
CA MET A 1 -62.37 -40.06 6.28
C MET A 1 -62.54 -38.57 5.94
N LEU A 2 -63.80 -37.98 5.81
CA LEU A 2 -63.87 -36.53 5.50
C LEU A 2 -63.15 -35.68 6.50
N LYS A 3 -63.29 -35.93 7.80
CA LYS A 3 -62.56 -35.25 8.84
C LYS A 3 -61.03 -35.39 8.77
N GLU A 4 -60.55 -36.55 8.29
CA GLU A 4 -59.10 -36.77 8.10
C GLU A 4 -58.55 -35.92 6.96
N ILE A 5 -59.28 -35.79 5.84
CA ILE A 5 -58.87 -34.94 4.71
C ILE A 5 -58.87 -33.45 5.13
N ASP A 6 -59.91 -33.03 5.87
CA ASP A 6 -60.00 -31.66 6.38
C ASP A 6 -58.90 -31.34 7.40
N ASN A 7 -58.52 -32.29 8.25
CA ASN A 7 -57.35 -32.19 9.12
C ASN A 7 -56.06 -32.02 8.32
N HIS A 8 -55.81 -32.84 7.31
CA HIS A 8 -54.63 -32.72 6.46
C HIS A 8 -54.60 -31.38 5.71
N LEU A 9 -55.76 -30.88 5.25
CA LEU A 9 -55.89 -29.57 4.60
C LEU A 9 -55.56 -28.42 5.57
N SER A 10 -55.91 -28.57 6.84
CA SER A 10 -55.58 -27.55 7.90
C SER A 10 -54.10 -27.64 8.29
N ASP A 11 -53.54 -28.84 8.39
CA ASP A 11 -52.11 -29.03 8.73
C ASP A 11 -51.19 -28.44 7.65
N ILE A 12 -51.52 -28.67 6.38
CA ILE A 12 -50.74 -28.14 5.25
C ILE A 12 -50.69 -26.63 5.24
N LYS A 13 -51.74 -25.93 5.68
CA LYS A 13 -51.76 -24.45 5.78
C LYS A 13 -50.82 -23.89 6.81
N LYS A 14 -50.41 -24.68 7.80
CA LYS A 14 -49.50 -24.26 8.92
C LYS A 14 -48.05 -24.62 8.68
N ILE A 15 -47.75 -25.39 7.62
CA ILE A 15 -46.40 -25.87 7.36
C ILE A 15 -45.57 -24.77 6.65
N SER A 16 -44.43 -24.41 7.21
CA SER A 16 -43.40 -23.59 6.59
C SER A 16 -42.16 -24.45 6.33
N ILE A 17 -41.77 -24.57 5.07
CA ILE A 17 -40.65 -25.40 4.62
C ILE A 17 -39.46 -24.46 4.41
N LYS A 18 -38.38 -24.67 5.20
CA LYS A 18 -37.20 -23.80 5.21
C LYS A 18 -35.95 -24.44 4.62
N SER A 19 -35.95 -25.74 4.40
CA SER A 19 -34.79 -26.46 3.85
C SER A 19 -35.19 -27.47 2.77
N SER A 20 -34.20 -27.84 1.94
CA SER A 20 -34.39 -28.87 0.88
C SER A 20 -34.75 -30.23 1.48
N ASP A 21 -34.20 -30.57 2.63
CA ASP A 21 -34.48 -31.84 3.32
C ASP A 21 -35.91 -31.87 3.87
N GLU A 22 -36.42 -30.76 4.38
CA GLU A 22 -37.81 -30.63 4.82
C GLU A 22 -38.78 -30.75 3.64
N LEU A 23 -38.44 -30.16 2.50
CA LEU A 23 -39.22 -30.27 1.26
C LEU A 23 -39.32 -31.71 0.79
N GLU A 24 -38.22 -32.46 0.80
CA GLU A 24 -38.21 -33.86 0.39
C GLU A 24 -38.99 -34.76 1.38
N LYS A 25 -38.86 -34.55 2.67
CA LYS A 25 -39.65 -35.21 3.70
C LYS A 25 -41.15 -34.96 3.50
N PHE A 26 -41.54 -33.71 3.20
CA PHE A 26 -42.92 -33.34 2.91
C PHE A 26 -43.44 -34.02 1.65
N ARG A 27 -42.64 -34.04 0.57
CA ARG A 27 -42.98 -34.74 -0.69
C ARG A 27 -43.22 -36.24 -0.47
N ILE A 28 -42.30 -36.88 0.28
CA ILE A 28 -42.40 -38.31 0.61
C ILE A 28 -43.65 -38.58 1.42
N LYS A 29 -43.96 -37.76 2.41
CA LYS A 29 -45.12 -37.93 3.29
C LYS A 29 -46.45 -37.87 2.53
N TYR A 30 -46.57 -36.95 1.56
CA TYR A 30 -47.87 -36.71 0.88
C TYR A 30 -48.01 -37.36 -0.50
N ILE A 31 -46.94 -37.36 -1.33
CA ILE A 31 -47.06 -37.76 -2.76
C ILE A 31 -46.41 -39.12 -3.09
N SER A 32 -45.51 -39.65 -2.26
CA SER A 32 -44.85 -40.94 -2.56
C SER A 32 -45.85 -42.08 -2.72
N LYS A 33 -45.42 -43.18 -3.34
CA LYS A 33 -46.29 -44.38 -3.57
C LYS A 33 -46.98 -44.89 -2.29
N LYS A 34 -46.38 -44.71 -1.12
CA LYS A 34 -46.94 -45.03 0.21
C LYS A 34 -47.39 -43.78 0.97
N GLY A 35 -47.51 -42.64 0.31
CA GLY A 35 -47.90 -41.38 0.92
C GLY A 35 -49.37 -41.25 1.20
N ILE A 36 -49.74 -40.16 1.89
CA ILE A 36 -51.13 -39.92 2.34
C ILE A 36 -52.08 -39.81 1.16
N VAL A 37 -51.75 -39.07 0.10
CA VAL A 37 -52.62 -38.86 -1.06
C VAL A 37 -52.93 -40.17 -1.78
N PRO A 38 -51.95 -41.01 -2.21
CA PRO A 38 -52.25 -42.29 -2.80
C PRO A 38 -53.03 -43.26 -1.89
N SER A 39 -52.74 -43.28 -0.60
CA SER A 39 -53.47 -44.13 0.36
C SER A 39 -54.95 -43.73 0.49
N LEU A 40 -55.23 -42.42 0.42
CA LEU A 40 -56.60 -41.93 0.42
C LEU A 40 -57.34 -42.28 -0.89
N PHE A 41 -56.62 -42.27 -2.04
CA PHE A 41 -57.19 -42.73 -3.32
C PHE A 41 -57.48 -44.22 -3.31
N SER A 42 -56.68 -45.07 -2.69
CA SER A 42 -56.96 -46.51 -2.59
C SER A 42 -58.18 -46.79 -1.73
N LYS A 43 -58.37 -46.07 -0.63
CA LYS A 43 -59.58 -46.18 0.24
C LYS A 43 -60.87 -45.67 -0.41
N LEU A 44 -60.74 -44.91 -1.52
CA LEU A 44 -61.93 -44.44 -2.28
C LEU A 44 -62.73 -45.60 -2.91
N LYS A 45 -62.07 -46.75 -3.12
CA LYS A 45 -62.71 -47.93 -3.68
C LYS A 45 -63.76 -48.55 -2.73
N ASP A 46 -63.60 -48.35 -1.43
CA ASP A 46 -64.44 -48.96 -0.38
C ASP A 46 -65.58 -48.01 0.08
N VAL A 47 -65.85 -46.92 -0.65
CA VAL A 47 -66.83 -45.89 -0.28
C VAL A 47 -68.06 -46.00 -1.21
N ASP A 48 -69.27 -45.84 -0.64
CA ASP A 48 -70.57 -45.81 -1.33
C ASP A 48 -70.59 -44.84 -2.52
N SER A 49 -71.32 -45.24 -3.58
CA SER A 49 -71.35 -44.52 -4.85
C SER A 49 -71.73 -43.05 -4.74
N ASP A 50 -72.70 -42.72 -3.87
CA ASP A 50 -73.19 -41.34 -3.69
C ASP A 50 -72.21 -40.41 -3.01
N LYS A 51 -71.35 -40.94 -2.18
CA LYS A 51 -70.31 -40.12 -1.43
C LYS A 51 -69.01 -40.10 -2.18
N ARG A 52 -68.73 -40.99 -3.12
CA ARG A 52 -67.47 -41.14 -3.83
C ARG A 52 -67.07 -39.88 -4.60
N LYS A 53 -68.04 -39.22 -5.27
CA LYS A 53 -67.75 -37.95 -5.98
C LYS A 53 -67.23 -36.82 -5.06
N LYS A 54 -67.87 -36.64 -3.87
CA LYS A 54 -67.46 -35.62 -2.90
C LYS A 54 -66.07 -35.93 -2.29
N PHE A 55 -65.77 -37.20 -2.05
CA PHE A 55 -64.47 -37.64 -1.58
C PHE A 55 -63.37 -37.42 -2.61
N GLY A 56 -63.59 -37.81 -3.85
CA GLY A 56 -62.66 -37.65 -4.95
C GLY A 56 -62.32 -36.20 -5.18
N PHE A 57 -63.33 -35.31 -5.10
CA PHE A 57 -63.11 -33.88 -5.23
C PHE A 57 -62.17 -33.35 -4.10
N LYS A 58 -62.40 -33.68 -2.82
CA LYS A 58 -61.57 -33.23 -1.69
C LYS A 58 -60.15 -33.81 -1.72
N ILE A 59 -59.99 -35.08 -2.14
CA ILE A 59 -58.64 -35.66 -2.31
C ILE A 59 -57.88 -34.97 -3.43
N ASN A 60 -58.55 -34.62 -4.52
CA ASN A 60 -57.91 -33.89 -5.61
C ASN A 60 -57.55 -32.46 -5.21
N GLU A 61 -58.40 -31.78 -4.42
CA GLU A 61 -58.08 -30.49 -3.84
C GLU A 61 -56.82 -30.56 -2.92
N LEU A 62 -56.73 -31.62 -2.10
CA LEU A 62 -55.55 -31.86 -1.27
C LEU A 62 -54.30 -32.06 -2.12
N LYS A 63 -54.39 -32.89 -3.19
CA LYS A 63 -53.28 -33.13 -4.11
C LYS A 63 -52.77 -31.84 -4.79
N ILE A 64 -53.69 -31.00 -5.26
CA ILE A 64 -53.38 -29.74 -5.91
C ILE A 64 -52.67 -28.77 -4.90
N LYS A 65 -53.19 -28.64 -3.69
CA LYS A 65 -52.59 -27.77 -2.65
C LYS A 65 -51.21 -28.26 -2.25
N VAL A 66 -50.99 -29.55 -2.09
CA VAL A 66 -49.68 -30.14 -1.82
C VAL A 66 -48.70 -29.83 -2.95
N GLY A 67 -49.14 -29.99 -4.23
CA GLY A 67 -48.31 -29.64 -5.38
C GLY A 67 -47.92 -28.18 -5.40
N GLN A 68 -48.87 -27.27 -5.18
CA GLN A 68 -48.58 -25.81 -5.13
C GLN A 68 -47.58 -25.43 -4.05
N ILE A 69 -47.66 -26.04 -2.85
CA ILE A 69 -46.69 -25.80 -1.79
C ILE A 69 -45.29 -26.28 -2.18
N ILE A 70 -45.19 -27.47 -2.79
CA ILE A 70 -43.90 -28.02 -3.26
C ILE A 70 -43.28 -27.10 -4.31
N ASP A 71 -44.04 -26.69 -5.31
CA ASP A 71 -43.56 -25.85 -6.41
C ASP A 71 -43.12 -24.46 -5.90
N LYS A 72 -43.93 -23.88 -5.01
CA LYS A 72 -43.60 -22.58 -4.38
C LYS A 72 -42.34 -22.67 -3.53
N SER A 73 -42.24 -23.66 -2.64
CA SER A 73 -41.04 -23.84 -1.79
C SER A 73 -39.81 -24.18 -2.61
N LYS A 74 -39.92 -24.92 -3.70
CA LYS A 74 -38.82 -25.20 -4.63
C LYS A 74 -38.35 -23.96 -5.34
N ALA A 75 -39.23 -23.07 -5.78
CA ALA A 75 -38.90 -21.81 -6.39
C ALA A 75 -38.18 -20.86 -5.38
N GLU A 76 -38.70 -20.78 -4.15
CA GLU A 76 -38.11 -19.98 -3.08
C GLU A 76 -36.68 -20.48 -2.72
N LEU A 77 -36.52 -21.79 -2.52
CA LEU A 77 -35.21 -22.38 -2.22
C LEU A 77 -34.21 -22.24 -3.37
N SER A 78 -34.67 -22.35 -4.62
CA SER A 78 -33.80 -22.14 -5.80
C SER A 78 -33.40 -20.69 -5.99
N SER A 79 -34.20 -19.71 -5.56
CA SER A 79 -33.83 -18.29 -5.59
C SER A 79 -32.80 -17.92 -4.55
N PHE A 80 -32.75 -18.59 -3.40
CA PHE A 80 -31.71 -18.42 -2.38
C PHE A 80 -30.39 -19.05 -2.80
N SER A 81 -30.39 -20.16 -3.54
CA SER A 81 -29.13 -20.77 -4.01
C SER A 81 -28.46 -20.04 -5.19
N LYS A 82 -29.19 -19.18 -5.89
CA LYS A 82 -28.66 -18.38 -7.01
C LYS A 82 -27.87 -17.13 -6.58
N LYS A 83 -27.69 -16.87 -5.29
CA LYS A 83 -26.93 -15.74 -4.77
C LYS A 83 -25.48 -16.06 -4.36
N GLU A 84 -25.00 -17.26 -4.55
CA GLU A 84 -23.56 -17.48 -4.51
C GLU A 84 -22.97 -16.93 -5.80
N SER A 85 -22.22 -15.83 -5.67
CA SER A 85 -21.40 -15.32 -6.76
C SER A 85 -20.50 -16.47 -7.21
N THR A 86 -20.74 -16.98 -8.38
CA THR A 86 -19.87 -17.98 -8.99
C THR A 86 -18.55 -17.31 -9.39
N ILE A 87 -17.71 -17.06 -8.38
CA ILE A 87 -16.31 -16.71 -8.65
C ILE A 87 -15.70 -17.96 -9.24
N ASP A 88 -15.34 -17.87 -10.49
CA ASP A 88 -14.64 -18.95 -11.17
C ASP A 88 -13.17 -18.94 -10.73
N TYR A 89 -12.83 -19.79 -9.79
CA TYR A 89 -11.45 -19.94 -9.29
C TYR A 89 -10.50 -20.59 -10.31
N SER A 90 -10.98 -21.04 -11.44
CA SER A 90 -10.14 -21.57 -12.52
C SER A 90 -9.58 -20.45 -13.42
N LEU A 91 -10.16 -19.24 -13.36
CA LEU A 91 -9.64 -18.09 -14.07
C LEU A 91 -8.32 -17.63 -13.44
N PRO A 92 -7.30 -17.30 -14.27
CA PRO A 92 -6.08 -16.72 -13.75
C PRO A 92 -6.41 -15.41 -13.02
N ALA A 93 -5.79 -15.21 -11.86
CA ALA A 93 -5.91 -13.95 -11.13
C ALA A 93 -5.42 -12.79 -12.00
N ASP A 94 -6.11 -11.65 -11.93
CA ASP A 94 -5.62 -10.43 -12.55
C ASP A 94 -4.22 -10.12 -11.99
N PHE A 95 -3.25 -9.97 -12.88
CA PHE A 95 -1.91 -9.58 -12.49
C PHE A 95 -1.98 -8.19 -11.87
N LEU A 96 -1.70 -8.11 -10.57
CA LEU A 96 -1.46 -6.83 -9.92
C LEU A 96 -0.26 -6.19 -10.62
N LYS A 97 -0.48 -5.11 -11.36
CA LYS A 97 0.60 -4.30 -11.92
C LYS A 97 1.35 -3.68 -10.76
N LEU A 98 2.45 -4.31 -10.37
CA LEU A 98 3.34 -3.74 -9.37
C LEU A 98 3.89 -2.43 -9.90
N GLY A 99 3.70 -1.36 -9.16
CA GLY A 99 4.34 -0.08 -9.46
C GLY A 99 5.86 -0.19 -9.30
N SER A 100 6.61 0.70 -9.95
CA SER A 100 8.05 0.85 -9.76
C SER A 100 8.35 2.03 -8.85
N ARG A 101 9.44 1.95 -8.08
CA ARG A 101 9.94 3.09 -7.30
C ARG A 101 10.62 4.09 -8.22
N HIS A 102 10.50 5.37 -7.90
CA HIS A 102 11.21 6.42 -8.61
C HIS A 102 12.75 6.21 -8.51
N PRO A 103 13.54 6.43 -9.57
CA PRO A 103 15.00 6.22 -9.56
C PRO A 103 15.71 6.93 -8.41
N ILE A 104 15.35 8.18 -8.10
CA ILE A 104 15.89 8.93 -6.95
C ILE A 104 15.65 8.17 -5.63
N SER A 105 14.46 7.62 -5.43
CA SER A 105 14.16 6.85 -4.21
C SER A 105 14.99 5.57 -4.12
N ILE A 106 15.25 4.91 -5.25
CA ILE A 106 16.10 3.71 -5.32
C ILE A 106 17.53 4.07 -4.91
N VAL A 107 18.08 5.13 -5.53
CA VAL A 107 19.45 5.58 -5.24
C VAL A 107 19.59 6.09 -3.80
N LYS A 108 18.64 6.91 -3.32
CA LYS A 108 18.60 7.39 -1.94
C LYS A 108 18.65 6.23 -0.94
N ASN A 109 17.77 5.24 -1.11
CA ASN A 109 17.73 4.08 -0.21
C ASN A 109 19.03 3.26 -0.27
N LYS A 110 19.61 3.07 -1.46
CA LYS A 110 20.90 2.40 -1.60
C LYS A 110 22.03 3.13 -0.87
N ILE A 111 22.07 4.45 -0.94
CA ILE A 111 23.06 5.26 -0.21
C ILE A 111 22.84 5.13 1.31
N ILE A 112 21.59 5.23 1.77
CA ILE A 112 21.24 5.04 3.18
C ILE A 112 21.72 3.68 3.68
N ASP A 113 21.45 2.61 2.93
CA ASP A 113 21.86 1.23 3.29
C ASP A 113 23.38 1.10 3.40
N ILE A 114 24.15 1.77 2.51
CA ILE A 114 25.62 1.75 2.54
C ILE A 114 26.12 2.40 3.83
N PHE A 115 25.64 3.61 4.16
CA PHE A 115 26.09 4.34 5.34
C PHE A 115 25.62 3.71 6.65
N SER A 116 24.40 3.18 6.71
CA SER A 116 23.89 2.47 7.90
C SER A 116 24.75 1.26 8.24
N LYS A 117 25.30 0.54 7.25
CA LYS A 117 26.18 -0.61 7.46
C LYS A 117 27.54 -0.24 8.11
N ILE A 118 27.94 1.01 8.01
CA ILE A 118 29.17 1.52 8.63
C ILE A 118 28.89 2.41 9.85
N GLY A 119 27.66 2.32 10.40
CA GLY A 119 27.29 2.94 11.67
C GLY A 119 26.89 4.41 11.59
N PHE A 120 26.43 4.89 10.44
CA PHE A 120 25.80 6.20 10.34
C PHE A 120 24.29 6.09 10.59
N ASP A 121 23.80 6.97 11.45
CA ASP A 121 22.37 7.20 11.64
C ASP A 121 21.79 8.10 10.54
N ILE A 122 20.48 8.18 10.46
CA ILE A 122 19.78 9.03 9.50
C ILE A 122 19.14 10.18 10.27
N SER A 123 19.48 11.40 9.88
CA SER A 123 18.88 12.62 10.42
C SER A 123 18.05 13.31 9.36
N GLU A 124 16.82 13.63 9.70
CA GLU A 124 15.90 14.37 8.84
C GLU A 124 15.57 15.72 9.48
N GLY A 125 15.29 16.72 8.64
CA GLY A 125 14.93 18.06 9.08
C GLY A 125 13.97 18.74 8.12
N PRO A 126 13.43 19.91 8.50
CA PRO A 126 12.45 20.64 7.71
C PRO A 126 13.04 21.14 6.38
N GLU A 127 12.18 21.28 5.37
CA GLU A 127 12.56 21.90 4.09
C GLU A 127 12.46 23.44 4.16
N ILE A 128 11.64 23.97 5.06
CA ILE A 128 11.55 25.39 5.36
C ILE A 128 12.40 25.64 6.60
N GLU A 129 13.42 26.48 6.44
CA GLU A 129 14.42 26.78 7.48
C GLU A 129 14.46 28.27 7.78
N ASP A 130 14.98 28.60 8.95
CA ASP A 130 15.39 29.97 9.29
C ASP A 130 16.78 30.28 8.77
N ASP A 131 17.10 31.55 8.70
CA ASP A 131 18.43 32.04 8.26
C ASP A 131 19.56 31.53 9.14
N TRP A 132 19.32 31.40 10.44
CA TRP A 132 20.36 30.97 11.37
C TRP A 132 20.87 29.55 11.08
N HIS A 133 19.95 28.59 10.97
CA HIS A 133 20.30 27.19 10.71
C HIS A 133 20.82 26.97 9.28
N ASN A 134 20.29 27.74 8.32
CA ASN A 134 20.72 27.57 6.92
C ASN A 134 22.03 28.26 6.59
N PHE A 135 22.39 29.32 7.30
CA PHE A 135 23.58 30.12 6.96
C PHE A 135 24.45 30.47 8.17
N THR A 136 23.94 31.17 9.17
CA THR A 136 24.75 31.77 10.24
C THR A 136 25.48 30.71 11.05
N ALA A 137 24.83 29.66 11.48
CA ALA A 137 25.42 28.54 12.23
C ALA A 137 26.48 27.76 11.44
N LEU A 138 26.42 27.85 10.11
CA LEU A 138 27.39 27.23 9.21
C LEU A 138 28.55 28.15 8.81
N ASN A 139 28.73 29.26 9.52
CA ASN A 139 29.77 30.22 9.27
C ASN A 139 29.69 30.92 7.89
N LEU A 140 28.51 31.07 7.36
CA LEU A 140 28.24 31.85 6.15
C LEU A 140 27.93 33.29 6.54
N PRO A 141 28.78 34.26 6.20
CA PRO A 141 28.60 35.66 6.60
C PRO A 141 27.40 36.30 5.91
N GLU A 142 26.87 37.39 6.48
CA GLU A 142 25.70 38.10 5.98
C GLU A 142 25.82 38.58 4.52
N TYR A 143 27.03 38.98 4.13
CA TYR A 143 27.36 39.49 2.80
C TYR A 143 27.68 38.36 1.79
N HIS A 144 27.53 37.12 2.16
CA HIS A 144 27.85 36.00 1.25
C HIS A 144 26.82 35.94 0.12
N PRO A 145 27.24 35.80 -1.15
CA PRO A 145 26.30 35.77 -2.31
C PRO A 145 25.21 34.71 -2.23
N ALA A 146 25.47 33.57 -1.58
CA ALA A 146 24.46 32.50 -1.42
C ALA A 146 23.24 32.95 -0.60
N ARG A 147 23.32 34.07 0.13
CA ARG A 147 22.17 34.68 0.83
C ARG A 147 21.37 35.62 -0.05
N ASP A 148 21.86 35.92 -1.25
CA ASP A 148 21.13 36.80 -2.18
C ASP A 148 19.80 36.13 -2.60
N MET A 149 18.79 36.96 -2.75
CA MET A 149 17.46 36.52 -3.25
C MET A 149 17.53 35.91 -4.66
N GLN A 150 18.59 36.15 -5.40
CA GLN A 150 18.82 35.55 -6.71
C GLN A 150 19.13 34.04 -6.59
N ASP A 151 19.71 33.58 -5.50
CA ASP A 151 20.16 32.22 -5.31
C ASP A 151 19.29 31.44 -4.29
N THR A 152 18.46 32.12 -3.50
CA THR A 152 17.67 31.55 -2.41
C THR A 152 16.18 31.88 -2.52
N PHE A 153 15.33 30.89 -2.30
CA PHE A 153 13.88 31.09 -2.21
C PHE A 153 13.48 31.47 -0.78
N TYR A 154 13.17 32.74 -0.55
CA TYR A 154 12.59 33.20 0.71
C TYR A 154 11.07 33.00 0.74
N VAL A 155 10.55 32.42 1.82
CA VAL A 155 9.12 32.22 2.07
C VAL A 155 8.53 33.44 2.79
N SER A 156 9.27 33.99 3.75
CA SER A 156 8.94 35.25 4.44
C SER A 156 10.22 36.03 4.74
N LYS A 157 10.05 37.33 5.01
CA LYS A 157 11.18 38.25 5.30
C LYS A 157 11.05 38.92 6.65
N ASP A 158 10.30 38.53 7.55
CA ASP A 158 10.27 39.03 8.93
C ASP A 158 9.35 38.13 9.76
N PRO A 159 9.87 37.11 10.41
CA PRO A 159 11.26 36.61 10.38
C PRO A 159 11.61 35.95 9.02
N ASP A 160 12.94 35.91 8.72
CA ASP A 160 13.44 35.30 7.50
C ASP A 160 13.31 33.78 7.53
N TYR A 161 12.31 33.26 6.78
CA TYR A 161 12.19 31.86 6.48
C TYR A 161 12.42 31.62 4.99
N LEU A 162 13.14 30.54 4.70
CA LEU A 162 13.55 30.19 3.35
C LEU A 162 13.44 28.70 3.06
N LEU A 163 13.46 28.31 1.81
CA LEU A 163 13.66 26.93 1.42
C LEU A 163 15.16 26.59 1.51
N ARG A 164 15.49 25.55 2.26
CA ARG A 164 16.89 25.17 2.51
C ARG A 164 17.68 24.98 1.21
N THR A 165 18.86 25.57 1.15
CA THR A 165 19.77 25.52 -0.01
C THR A 165 20.70 24.31 0.00
N HIS A 166 20.80 23.63 1.12
CA HIS A 166 21.58 22.42 1.40
C HIS A 166 20.99 21.67 2.59
N THR A 167 21.46 20.46 2.83
CA THR A 167 21.01 19.65 3.98
C THR A 167 21.86 19.86 5.25
N SER A 168 22.82 20.77 5.21
CA SER A 168 23.71 21.09 6.37
C SER A 168 22.95 21.66 7.56
N SER A 169 21.81 22.32 7.35
CA SER A 169 20.92 22.79 8.43
C SER A 169 20.47 21.64 9.35
N VAL A 170 20.29 20.44 8.81
CA VAL A 170 19.96 19.25 9.60
C VAL A 170 21.11 18.85 10.53
N GLN A 171 22.36 19.04 10.09
CA GLN A 171 23.54 18.77 10.93
C GLN A 171 23.56 19.68 12.15
N ILE A 172 23.22 20.97 11.97
CA ILE A 172 23.16 21.95 13.09
C ILE A 172 22.09 21.51 14.08
N ARG A 173 20.85 21.21 13.61
CA ARG A 173 19.76 20.73 14.46
C ARG A 173 20.12 19.43 15.19
N HIS A 174 20.88 18.57 14.53
CA HIS A 174 21.31 17.30 15.15
C HIS A 174 22.34 17.58 16.28
N MET A 175 23.31 18.46 16.04
CA MET A 175 24.31 18.84 17.04
C MET A 175 23.76 19.63 18.22
N GLU A 176 22.68 20.40 18.04
CA GLU A 176 21.96 21.06 19.14
C GLU A 176 21.32 20.11 20.13
N ASN A 177 20.94 18.93 19.67
CA ASN A 177 20.18 17.97 20.45
C ASN A 177 20.99 16.72 20.84
N ASN A 178 22.21 16.58 20.34
CA ASN A 178 23.01 15.38 20.57
C ASN A 178 24.47 15.76 20.83
N GLU A 179 25.07 15.09 21.79
CA GLU A 179 26.51 15.22 22.08
C GLU A 179 27.34 14.22 21.27
N PRO A 180 28.61 14.54 20.98
CA PRO A 180 29.53 13.58 20.37
C PRO A 180 29.68 12.29 21.21
N PRO A 181 29.90 11.13 20.56
CA PRO A 181 30.21 10.96 19.14
C PRO A 181 28.99 11.06 18.25
N ILE A 182 29.09 11.80 17.14
CA ILE A 182 28.03 11.95 16.13
C ILE A 182 28.47 11.31 14.83
N ARG A 183 27.63 10.46 14.26
CA ARG A 183 27.86 9.86 12.96
C ARG A 183 26.54 9.73 12.24
N THR A 184 26.22 10.70 11.38
CA THR A 184 24.91 10.79 10.73
C THR A 184 25.00 11.19 9.28
N ILE A 185 23.99 10.78 8.48
CA ILE A 185 23.75 11.30 7.14
C ILE A 185 22.41 12.03 7.10
N SER A 186 22.35 13.08 6.30
CA SER A 186 21.17 13.93 6.14
C SER A 186 20.71 13.93 4.68
N PRO A 187 19.88 12.94 4.28
CA PRO A 187 19.30 12.90 2.93
C PRO A 187 18.11 13.85 2.84
N GLY A 188 18.06 14.69 1.81
CA GLY A 188 16.95 15.61 1.66
C GLY A 188 16.88 16.29 0.31
N ARG A 189 15.74 16.94 0.08
CA ARG A 189 15.54 17.85 -1.04
C ARG A 189 16.05 19.23 -0.66
N VAL A 190 16.68 19.89 -1.60
CA VAL A 190 17.23 21.24 -1.45
C VAL A 190 16.83 22.12 -2.62
N TYR A 191 16.85 23.42 -2.44
CA TYR A 191 16.26 24.38 -3.37
C TYR A 191 17.26 25.49 -3.66
N ARG A 192 17.41 25.84 -4.93
CA ARG A 192 18.21 26.96 -5.39
C ARG A 192 17.47 27.70 -6.49
N ASN A 193 17.46 29.00 -6.41
CA ASN A 193 16.79 29.85 -7.40
C ASN A 193 17.66 29.99 -8.65
N GLU A 194 17.87 28.88 -9.35
CA GLU A 194 18.63 28.79 -10.59
C GLU A 194 17.69 28.67 -11.78
N ASP A 195 18.15 29.14 -12.94
CA ASP A 195 17.43 28.97 -14.18
C ASP A 195 17.29 27.49 -14.56
N ILE A 196 16.08 27.09 -14.89
CA ILE A 196 15.80 25.68 -15.27
C ILE A 196 16.38 25.43 -16.67
N SER A 197 17.23 24.43 -16.76
CA SER A 197 17.85 23.97 -18.00
C SER A 197 17.83 22.45 -18.10
N ALA A 198 18.36 21.90 -19.17
CA ALA A 198 18.53 20.44 -19.29
C ALA A 198 19.47 19.83 -18.23
N ARG A 199 20.29 20.64 -17.56
CA ARG A 199 21.29 20.23 -16.58
C ARG A 199 21.07 20.79 -15.17
N SER A 200 20.19 21.77 -15.01
CA SER A 200 19.94 22.46 -13.75
C SER A 200 18.44 22.56 -13.48
N HIS A 201 18.05 22.34 -12.24
CA HIS A 201 16.68 22.49 -11.79
C HIS A 201 16.66 23.27 -10.47
N CYS A 202 15.59 23.99 -10.21
CA CYS A 202 15.43 24.79 -8.98
C CYS A 202 15.35 23.93 -7.70
N PHE A 203 15.22 22.62 -7.79
CA PHE A 203 15.37 21.70 -6.66
C PHE A 203 16.12 20.44 -7.09
N PHE A 204 16.86 19.87 -6.16
CA PHE A 204 17.56 18.60 -6.33
C PHE A 204 17.66 17.86 -4.99
N HIS A 205 18.22 16.65 -5.00
CA HIS A 205 18.40 15.86 -3.79
C HIS A 205 19.88 15.85 -3.43
N GLN A 206 20.15 16.05 -2.15
CA GLN A 206 21.48 16.06 -1.57
C GLN A 206 21.51 15.07 -0.39
N ILE A 207 22.67 14.47 -0.16
CA ILE A 207 22.94 13.67 1.02
C ILE A 207 24.26 14.18 1.59
N GLU A 208 24.24 14.70 2.80
CA GLU A 208 25.43 15.11 3.53
C GLU A 208 25.71 14.16 4.67
N GLY A 209 26.97 14.00 5.02
CA GLY A 209 27.41 13.21 6.17
C GLY A 209 28.16 14.05 7.17
N LEU A 210 27.88 13.83 8.45
CA LEU A 210 28.59 14.43 9.57
C LEU A 210 29.22 13.34 10.43
N TYR A 211 30.49 13.45 10.71
CA TYR A 211 31.21 12.58 11.64
C TYR A 211 32.00 13.41 12.62
N VAL A 212 31.63 13.40 13.89
CA VAL A 212 32.27 14.09 15.00
C VAL A 212 32.60 13.06 16.07
N ASP A 213 33.89 12.87 16.33
CA ASP A 213 34.37 11.92 17.34
C ASP A 213 35.81 12.32 17.76
N GLU A 214 36.29 11.70 18.82
CA GLU A 214 37.71 11.81 19.19
C GLU A 214 38.59 11.12 18.13
N ASN A 215 39.71 11.75 17.79
CA ASN A 215 40.73 11.24 16.86
C ASN A 215 40.25 11.03 15.41
N VAL A 216 39.13 11.63 14.97
CA VAL A 216 38.74 11.64 13.56
C VAL A 216 39.75 12.39 12.72
N SER A 217 40.15 11.79 11.63
CA SER A 217 41.18 12.31 10.75
C SER A 217 40.72 12.41 9.28
N PHE A 218 41.49 13.08 8.45
CA PHE A 218 41.29 13.15 7.02
C PHE A 218 41.37 11.76 6.35
N VAL A 219 42.04 10.79 6.99
CA VAL A 219 42.11 9.41 6.55
C VAL A 219 40.75 8.73 6.66
N ASP A 220 40.02 9.02 7.74
CA ASP A 220 38.67 8.47 7.96
C ASP A 220 37.68 8.97 6.89
N LEU A 221 37.75 10.27 6.57
CA LEU A 221 36.98 10.85 5.46
C LEU A 221 37.30 10.13 4.14
N LYS A 222 38.59 9.96 3.83
CA LYS A 222 39.02 9.27 2.61
C LYS A 222 38.55 7.83 2.55
N GLN A 223 38.63 7.09 3.65
CA GLN A 223 38.19 5.69 3.73
C GLN A 223 36.68 5.57 3.59
N THR A 224 35.92 6.43 4.25
CA THR A 224 34.45 6.49 4.16
C THR A 224 34.01 6.74 2.71
N LEU A 225 34.61 7.72 2.05
CA LEU A 225 34.33 8.03 0.64
C LEU A 225 34.74 6.91 -0.30
N LEU A 226 35.86 6.24 -0.06
CA LEU A 226 36.31 5.08 -0.85
C LEU A 226 35.35 3.90 -0.69
N HIS A 227 34.92 3.62 0.55
CA HIS A 227 33.92 2.60 0.82
C HIS A 227 32.61 2.90 0.09
N PHE A 228 32.09 4.11 0.25
CA PHE A 228 30.86 4.57 -0.39
C PHE A 228 30.93 4.40 -1.93
N THR A 229 31.98 4.90 -2.56
CA THR A 229 32.10 4.83 -4.01
C THR A 229 32.27 3.40 -4.53
N LYS A 230 32.95 2.55 -3.77
CA LYS A 230 33.12 1.13 -4.10
C LYS A 230 31.78 0.38 -4.02
N GLU A 231 31.00 0.61 -2.98
CA GLU A 231 29.70 -0.02 -2.81
C GLU A 231 28.64 0.48 -3.82
N LEU A 232 28.69 1.77 -4.15
CA LEU A 232 27.73 2.38 -5.08
C LEU A 232 28.05 2.10 -6.53
N PHE A 233 29.32 2.26 -6.93
CA PHE A 233 29.77 2.20 -8.34
C PHE A 233 30.63 0.97 -8.69
N GLY A 234 30.97 0.12 -7.73
CA GLY A 234 31.89 -0.99 -7.92
C GLY A 234 33.34 -0.57 -7.85
N LYS A 235 34.19 -1.13 -8.75
CA LYS A 235 35.62 -0.77 -8.79
C LYS A 235 35.80 0.72 -9.11
N SER A 236 36.20 1.48 -8.12
CA SER A 236 36.43 2.92 -8.25
C SER A 236 37.75 3.32 -7.60
N LYS A 237 38.36 4.37 -8.11
CA LYS A 237 39.52 5.03 -7.50
C LYS A 237 39.09 6.45 -7.14
N ILE A 238 39.46 6.89 -5.93
CA ILE A 238 39.20 8.24 -5.48
C ILE A 238 40.53 9.00 -5.48
N ARG A 239 40.48 10.21 -6.04
CA ARG A 239 41.50 11.22 -5.89
C ARG A 239 40.90 12.40 -5.13
N LEU A 240 41.51 12.81 -4.03
CA LEU A 240 41.17 14.02 -3.31
C LEU A 240 42.05 15.17 -3.83
N ARG A 241 41.40 16.26 -4.23
CA ARG A 241 42.08 17.51 -4.62
C ARG A 241 41.86 18.53 -3.53
N PRO A 242 42.88 19.26 -3.04
CA PRO A 242 42.65 20.43 -2.23
C PRO A 242 41.68 21.37 -2.95
N SER A 243 40.74 21.91 -2.23
CA SER A 243 39.75 22.86 -2.74
C SER A 243 39.53 23.93 -1.68
N TYR A 244 39.20 25.13 -2.09
CA TYR A 244 38.92 26.22 -1.18
C TYR A 244 37.40 26.41 -1.05
N PHE A 245 36.94 26.40 0.20
CA PHE A 245 35.58 26.81 0.54
C PHE A 245 35.69 27.80 1.70
N PRO A 246 35.05 28.98 1.65
CA PRO A 246 35.23 30.03 2.64
C PRO A 246 34.79 29.67 4.05
N PHE A 247 34.03 28.62 4.23
CA PHE A 247 33.41 28.19 5.49
C PHE A 247 33.96 26.87 6.04
N THR A 248 34.91 26.22 5.35
CA THR A 248 35.53 24.96 5.80
C THR A 248 37.04 24.95 5.62
N GLU A 249 37.77 24.39 6.59
CA GLU A 249 39.23 24.24 6.52
C GLU A 249 39.70 23.05 7.39
N PRO A 250 40.50 22.12 6.84
CA PRO A 250 40.90 21.98 5.44
C PRO A 250 39.79 21.45 4.57
N SER A 251 39.80 21.79 3.28
CA SER A 251 38.77 21.36 2.32
C SER A 251 39.38 20.59 1.18
N ALA A 252 38.69 19.57 0.72
CA ALA A 252 39.06 18.77 -0.44
C ALA A 252 37.86 18.31 -1.26
N GLU A 253 38.04 18.26 -2.55
CA GLU A 253 37.07 17.76 -3.50
C GLU A 253 37.43 16.33 -3.92
N PRO A 254 36.51 15.34 -3.68
CA PRO A 254 36.73 13.98 -4.13
C PRO A 254 36.37 13.83 -5.61
N VAL A 255 37.29 13.27 -6.39
CA VAL A 255 37.07 12.90 -7.78
C VAL A 255 37.09 11.38 -7.87
N SER A 256 35.96 10.78 -8.25
CA SER A 256 35.87 9.36 -8.49
C SER A 256 36.09 9.03 -9.96
N TYR A 257 37.00 8.12 -10.23
CA TYR A 257 37.24 7.59 -11.56
C TYR A 257 36.50 6.29 -11.72
N THR A 258 35.42 6.32 -12.48
CA THR A 258 34.74 5.12 -12.97
C THR A 258 35.10 4.90 -14.43
N HIS A 259 34.97 3.68 -14.94
CA HIS A 259 35.29 3.35 -16.34
C HIS A 259 34.41 4.10 -17.39
N LEU A 260 33.38 4.80 -16.93
CA LEU A 260 32.49 5.61 -17.79
C LEU A 260 33.10 6.97 -18.18
N ARG A 261 34.27 7.32 -17.68
CA ARG A 261 34.89 8.65 -17.89
C ARG A 261 35.72 8.78 -19.18
N ALA A 262 35.73 7.77 -20.02
CA ALA A 262 36.54 7.78 -21.27
C ALA A 262 36.09 8.83 -22.31
N HIS A 263 34.94 9.50 -22.11
CA HIS A 263 34.40 10.44 -23.10
C HIS A 263 34.39 11.91 -22.66
N GLU A 264 34.89 12.25 -21.46
CA GLU A 264 34.92 13.65 -20.97
C GLU A 264 36.26 14.36 -21.16
N THR A 265 37.22 13.76 -21.79
CA THR A 265 38.48 14.40 -22.12
C THR A 265 38.45 14.97 -23.54
N SER A 266 37.63 16.00 -23.80
CA SER A 266 37.98 16.98 -24.81
C SER A 266 38.91 17.99 -24.14
N PRO A 267 40.12 18.15 -24.65
CA PRO A 267 40.99 19.24 -24.22
C PRO A 267 40.35 20.56 -24.67
N HIS A 268 40.09 21.45 -23.72
CA HIS A 268 39.95 22.88 -24.01
C HIS A 268 41.28 23.56 -23.98
#